data_1ff0ed0bd5495a14f13df268b03ac2a2
#
_entry.id   1ff0ed0bd5495a14f13df268b03ac2a2
#
_cell.length_a   1.000
_cell.length_b   1.000
_cell.length_c   1.000
_cell.angle_alpha   90.00
_cell.angle_beta   90.00
_cell.angle_gamma   90.00
#
_symmetry.space_group_name_H-M   'P 1'
#
loop_
_entity.id
_entity.type
_entity.pdbx_description
1 polymer ?
#
loop_
_entity_poly.entity_id
_entity_poly.type
_entity_poly.pdbx_seq_one_letter_code
_entity_poly.pdbx_strand_id
1 'polypeptide(L)'
;AGKEIEACIQRLAQMARASGIHLIMATQRPSVDVITGTIKANFPTRISFQVTSKIDSRTILGEMGAEQLLGMGDMLYMAGGSKITRCHGPFVSDEEVEEIVNHLKAFGPPEYKSGVVDGPTDDKVDGIDQVLGLGGNTDGEDAIYDQAVAIVVQDRKCSTSYIQRKLAIGYNKAARLVEQ
;
A
#
# COMPACT_ATOMS: atom_id res chain seq x y z
N ALA A 1 1.09 -6.01 -14.35
CA ALA A 1 1.57 -6.09 -12.95
C ALA A 1 2.28 -4.81 -12.50
N GLY A 2 3.22 -4.22 -13.28
CA GLY A 2 4.00 -3.06 -12.83
C GLY A 2 3.18 -1.81 -12.53
N LYS A 3 2.23 -1.46 -13.37
CA LYS A 3 1.38 -0.26 -13.20
C LYS A 3 0.42 -0.37 -12.01
N GLU A 4 -0.07 -1.54 -11.70
CA GLU A 4 -0.94 -1.77 -10.54
C GLU A 4 -0.16 -1.60 -9.24
N ILE A 5 1.05 -2.14 -9.17
CA ILE A 5 1.94 -1.98 -8.01
C ILE A 5 2.30 -0.51 -7.82
N GLU A 6 2.65 0.21 -8.89
CA GLU A 6 2.94 1.64 -8.83
C GLU A 6 1.74 2.45 -8.30
N ALA A 7 0.53 2.14 -8.77
CA ALA A 7 -0.69 2.78 -8.28
C ALA A 7 -0.94 2.51 -6.79
N CYS A 8 -0.70 1.28 -6.33
CA CYS A 8 -0.81 0.93 -4.90
C CYS A 8 0.22 1.68 -4.04
N ILE A 9 1.48 1.76 -4.49
CA ILE A 9 2.53 2.52 -3.80
C ILE A 9 2.17 4.00 -3.74
N GLN A 10 1.68 4.57 -4.84
CA GLN A 10 1.23 5.96 -4.89
C GLN A 10 0.09 6.21 -3.89
N ARG A 11 -0.90 5.34 -3.86
CA ARG A 11 -2.03 5.44 -2.93
C ARG A 11 -1.57 5.34 -1.47
N LEU A 12 -0.69 4.40 -1.16
CA LEU A 12 -0.09 4.28 0.16
C LEU A 12 0.67 5.56 0.55
N ALA A 13 1.52 6.09 -0.34
CA ALA A 13 2.30 7.30 -0.07
C ALA A 13 1.41 8.53 0.21
N GLN A 14 0.25 8.63 -0.44
CA GLN A 14 -0.69 9.71 -0.23
C GLN A 14 -1.48 9.58 1.08
N MET A 15 -1.87 8.36 1.45
CA MET A 15 -2.79 8.12 2.57
C MET A 15 -2.09 7.70 3.86
N ALA A 16 -0.95 7.03 3.77
CA ALA A 16 -0.25 6.43 4.91
C ALA A 16 0.18 7.46 5.96
N ARG A 17 0.52 8.68 5.54
CA ARG A 17 0.92 9.77 6.42
C ARG A 17 -0.13 10.09 7.48
N ALA A 18 -1.40 10.13 7.10
CA ALA A 18 -2.50 10.42 8.03
C ALA A 18 -2.68 9.32 9.09
N SER A 19 -2.27 8.09 8.76
CA SER A 19 -2.31 6.93 9.66
C SER A 19 -1.01 6.72 10.46
N GLY A 20 -0.04 7.63 10.36
CA GLY A 20 1.25 7.50 11.03
C GLY A 20 2.16 6.41 10.45
N ILE A 21 1.89 5.94 9.22
CA ILE A 21 2.70 4.95 8.54
C ILE A 21 3.81 5.65 7.75
N HIS A 22 5.05 5.24 8.00
CA HIS A 22 6.23 5.73 7.30
C HIS A 22 6.64 4.75 6.20
N LEU A 23 6.90 5.26 5.00
CA LEU A 23 7.32 4.48 3.85
C LEU A 23 8.79 4.74 3.53
N ILE A 24 9.59 3.68 3.50
CA ILE A 24 10.98 3.71 3.06
C ILE A 24 11.06 2.89 1.79
N MET A 25 11.41 3.56 0.68
CA MET A 25 11.53 2.94 -0.64
C MET A 25 13.00 2.95 -1.07
N ALA A 26 13.52 1.80 -1.43
CA ALA A 26 14.90 1.67 -1.91
C ALA A 26 14.94 0.97 -3.27
N THR A 27 15.85 1.40 -4.13
CA THR A 27 16.11 0.77 -5.43
C THR A 27 17.59 0.84 -5.78
N GLN A 28 18.09 -0.19 -6.44
CA GLN A 28 19.43 -0.22 -7.04
C GLN A 28 19.40 0.21 -8.50
N ARG A 29 18.21 0.47 -9.06
CA ARG A 29 18.04 0.85 -10.47
C ARG A 29 17.45 2.26 -10.59
N PRO A 30 18.29 3.30 -10.58
CA PRO A 30 17.85 4.69 -10.64
C PRO A 30 17.47 5.12 -12.07
N SER A 31 16.55 4.39 -12.70
CA SER A 31 16.05 4.73 -14.03
C SER A 31 14.77 5.57 -13.94
N VAL A 32 14.49 6.33 -14.99
CA VAL A 32 13.26 7.16 -15.09
C VAL A 32 11.99 6.31 -15.03
N ASP A 33 12.06 5.06 -15.48
CA ASP A 33 10.95 4.10 -15.45
C ASP A 33 10.61 3.63 -14.01
N VAL A 34 11.59 3.66 -13.11
CA VAL A 34 11.43 3.27 -11.70
C VAL A 34 11.14 4.48 -10.83
N ILE A 35 11.90 5.56 -11.02
CA ILE A 35 11.76 6.81 -10.27
C ILE A 35 10.98 7.81 -11.12
N THR A 36 9.69 7.53 -11.29
CA THR A 36 8.77 8.34 -12.09
C THR A 36 8.47 9.70 -11.44
N GLY A 37 7.91 10.63 -12.21
CA GLY A 37 7.47 11.93 -11.68
C GLY A 37 6.46 11.79 -10.55
N THR A 38 5.58 10.80 -10.64
CA THR A 38 4.58 10.48 -9.61
C THR A 38 5.22 10.01 -8.31
N ILE A 39 6.22 9.13 -8.40
CA ILE A 39 7.01 8.68 -7.25
C ILE A 39 7.73 9.87 -6.61
N LYS A 40 8.38 10.71 -7.40
CA LYS A 40 9.09 11.90 -6.90
C LYS A 40 8.18 12.88 -6.17
N ALA A 41 6.96 13.06 -6.64
CA ALA A 41 5.98 13.95 -6.01
C ALA A 41 5.53 13.47 -4.63
N ASN A 42 5.42 12.16 -4.44
CA ASN A 42 4.97 11.56 -3.18
C ASN A 42 6.12 11.23 -2.20
N PHE A 43 7.36 11.19 -2.70
CA PHE A 43 8.58 10.98 -1.91
C PHE A 43 9.52 12.17 -2.05
N PRO A 44 9.22 13.30 -1.39
CA PRO A 44 10.01 14.52 -1.51
C PRO A 44 11.35 14.44 -0.79
N THR A 45 11.45 13.62 0.25
CA THR A 45 12.72 13.35 0.96
C THR A 45 13.45 12.23 0.23
N ARG A 46 14.69 12.47 -0.18
CA ARG A 46 15.47 11.53 -0.97
C ARG A 46 16.91 11.43 -0.47
N ILE A 47 17.44 10.25 -0.59
CA ILE A 47 18.84 9.95 -0.31
C ILE A 47 19.42 9.28 -1.55
N SER A 48 20.59 9.71 -1.97
CA SER A 48 21.37 9.02 -2.99
C SER A 48 22.75 8.68 -2.44
N PHE A 49 23.11 7.43 -2.51
CA PHE A 49 24.48 6.98 -2.40
C PHE A 49 25.21 7.19 -3.73
N GLN A 50 26.47 6.78 -3.81
CA GLN A 50 27.25 6.88 -5.04
C GLN A 50 26.54 6.20 -6.21
N VAL A 51 26.47 6.89 -7.33
CA VAL A 51 25.94 6.38 -8.60
C VAL A 51 27.00 6.46 -9.69
N THR A 52 26.79 5.76 -10.80
CA THR A 52 27.77 5.68 -11.87
C THR A 52 27.72 6.84 -12.84
N SER A 53 26.60 7.55 -12.91
CA SER A 53 26.40 8.63 -13.90
C SER A 53 25.72 9.87 -13.33
N LYS A 54 25.97 11.00 -13.97
CA LYS A 54 25.27 12.26 -13.71
C LYS A 54 23.78 12.18 -14.01
N ILE A 55 23.37 11.31 -14.92
CA ILE A 55 21.97 11.08 -15.31
C ILE A 55 21.24 10.42 -14.13
N ASP A 56 21.86 9.43 -13.50
CA ASP A 56 21.29 8.74 -12.35
C ASP A 56 21.12 9.69 -11.16
N SER A 57 22.13 10.54 -10.89
CA SER A 57 22.05 11.58 -9.87
C SER A 57 20.85 12.51 -10.10
N ARG A 58 20.69 13.02 -11.33
CA ARG A 58 19.54 13.85 -11.69
C ARG A 58 18.21 13.11 -11.59
N THR A 59 18.20 11.83 -11.93
CA THR A 59 16.99 11.01 -11.83
C THR A 59 16.53 10.88 -10.39
N ILE A 60 17.45 10.73 -9.44
CA ILE A 60 17.12 10.63 -8.01
C ILE A 60 16.85 11.99 -7.40
N LEU A 61 17.79 12.92 -7.49
CA LEU A 61 17.83 14.16 -6.74
C LEU A 61 17.33 15.39 -7.52
N GLY A 62 17.26 15.30 -8.84
CA GLY A 62 17.04 16.46 -9.70
C GLY A 62 18.32 17.23 -10.07
N GLU A 63 19.43 16.95 -9.38
CA GLU A 63 20.74 17.61 -9.56
C GLU A 63 21.85 16.60 -9.71
N MET A 64 22.98 17.05 -10.24
CA MET A 64 24.23 16.26 -10.32
C MET A 64 24.94 16.28 -8.98
N GLY A 65 25.85 15.32 -8.77
CA GLY A 65 26.76 15.29 -7.61
C GLY A 65 26.89 13.92 -6.97
N ALA A 66 25.88 13.07 -7.03
CA ALA A 66 25.97 11.73 -6.45
C ALA A 66 27.00 10.82 -7.15
N GLU A 67 27.36 11.13 -8.40
CA GLU A 67 28.43 10.44 -9.12
C GLU A 67 29.83 10.76 -8.58
N GLN A 68 29.97 11.80 -7.77
CA GLN A 68 31.23 12.23 -7.16
C GLN A 68 31.42 11.74 -5.72
N LEU A 69 30.43 11.01 -5.18
CA LEU A 69 30.51 10.46 -3.84
C LEU A 69 31.59 9.37 -3.73
N LEU A 70 32.11 9.21 -2.53
CA LEU A 70 33.23 8.31 -2.25
C LEU A 70 32.82 6.85 -2.02
N GLY A 71 31.53 6.58 -1.89
CA GLY A 71 31.04 5.27 -1.46
C GLY A 71 31.12 5.08 0.06
N MET A 72 30.95 3.85 0.53
CA MET A 72 31.07 3.46 1.95
C MET A 72 30.23 4.31 2.91
N GLY A 73 28.98 4.63 2.52
CA GLY A 73 28.07 5.42 3.34
C GLY A 73 28.06 6.92 3.05
N ASP A 74 28.91 7.40 2.15
CA ASP A 74 28.87 8.79 1.67
C ASP A 74 27.61 9.00 0.83
N MET A 75 26.79 10.00 1.17
CA MET A 75 25.48 10.19 0.58
C MET A 75 25.13 11.67 0.40
N LEU A 76 24.21 11.92 -0.52
CA LEU A 76 23.50 13.18 -0.66
C LEU A 76 22.08 13.03 -0.12
N TYR A 77 21.73 13.89 0.82
CA TYR A 77 20.42 13.95 1.46
C TYR A 77 19.67 15.21 1.04
N MET A 78 18.43 15.03 0.60
CA MET A 78 17.51 16.09 0.23
C MET A 78 16.25 15.99 1.07
N ALA A 79 16.05 16.95 1.96
CA ALA A 79 14.85 17.02 2.82
C ALA A 79 13.73 17.76 2.11
N GLY A 80 12.60 17.07 1.85
CA GLY A 80 11.38 17.70 1.37
C GLY A 80 11.49 18.47 0.04
N GLY A 81 12.39 18.05 -0.85
CA GLY A 81 12.60 18.74 -2.14
C GLY A 81 13.42 20.04 -2.05
N SER A 82 14.05 20.30 -0.91
CA SER A 82 14.86 21.49 -0.63
C SER A 82 16.35 21.24 -0.87
N LYS A 83 17.20 22.05 -0.24
CA LYS A 83 18.64 22.01 -0.37
C LYS A 83 19.23 20.60 -0.15
N ILE A 84 20.13 20.21 -1.02
CA ILE A 84 20.90 18.97 -0.90
C ILE A 84 22.04 19.18 0.09
N THR A 85 22.15 18.26 1.04
CA THR A 85 23.21 18.24 2.05
C THR A 85 24.01 16.94 1.88
N ARG A 86 25.34 17.06 1.86
CA ARG A 86 26.20 15.87 1.89
C ARG A 86 26.32 15.37 3.31
N CYS A 87 26.05 14.11 3.51
CA CYS A 87 26.17 13.41 4.79
C CYS A 87 27.08 12.21 4.62
N HIS A 88 27.77 11.82 5.69
CA HIS A 88 28.61 10.64 5.69
C HIS A 88 28.07 9.67 6.74
N GLY A 89 27.42 8.60 6.29
CA GLY A 89 26.98 7.51 7.13
C GLY A 89 28.09 6.48 7.30
N PRO A 90 28.07 5.69 8.38
CA PRO A 90 28.98 4.55 8.50
C PRO A 90 28.66 3.49 7.46
N PHE A 91 29.66 2.81 6.99
CA PHE A 91 29.48 1.57 6.24
C PHE A 91 29.20 0.45 7.24
N VAL A 92 28.24 -0.40 6.92
CA VAL A 92 27.91 -1.60 7.70
C VAL A 92 28.12 -2.80 6.79
N SER A 93 28.97 -3.73 7.19
CA SER A 93 29.24 -4.95 6.42
C SER A 93 28.14 -6.00 6.57
N ASP A 94 28.12 -6.98 5.69
CA ASP A 94 27.14 -8.08 5.77
C ASP A 94 27.35 -8.90 7.05
N GLU A 95 28.60 -9.07 7.49
CA GLU A 95 28.95 -9.76 8.74
C GLU A 95 28.40 -9.00 9.96
N GLU A 96 28.55 -7.67 9.99
CA GLU A 96 28.01 -6.84 11.07
C GLU A 96 26.48 -6.90 11.12
N VAL A 97 25.80 -6.91 9.96
CA VAL A 97 24.36 -7.09 9.87
C VAL A 97 23.95 -8.45 10.43
N GLU A 98 24.66 -9.52 10.08
CA GLU A 98 24.39 -10.86 10.57
C GLU A 98 24.59 -10.97 12.09
N GLU A 99 25.65 -10.40 12.64
CA GLU A 99 25.89 -10.35 14.08
C GLU A 99 24.77 -9.62 14.82
N ILE A 100 24.33 -8.45 14.32
CA ILE A 100 23.22 -7.71 14.92
C ILE A 100 21.93 -8.52 14.87
N VAL A 101 21.62 -9.14 13.73
CA VAL A 101 20.41 -9.97 13.60
C VAL A 101 20.44 -11.16 14.53
N ASN A 102 21.59 -11.85 14.65
CA ASN A 102 21.74 -12.97 15.57
C ASN A 102 21.62 -12.54 17.04
N HIS A 103 22.15 -11.39 17.39
CA HIS A 103 21.96 -10.81 18.71
C HIS A 103 20.48 -10.54 19.01
N LEU A 104 19.74 -9.92 18.06
CA LEU A 104 18.33 -9.65 18.23
C LEU A 104 17.49 -10.92 18.32
N LYS A 105 17.80 -11.97 17.54
CA LYS A 105 17.13 -13.27 17.62
C LYS A 105 17.29 -13.96 18.98
N ALA A 106 18.37 -13.68 19.70
CA ALA A 106 18.59 -14.24 21.04
C ALA A 106 17.59 -13.75 22.09
N PHE A 107 16.88 -12.62 21.84
CA PHE A 107 15.83 -12.13 22.73
C PHE A 107 14.51 -12.92 22.64
N GLY A 108 14.36 -13.80 21.68
CA GLY A 108 13.21 -14.66 21.50
C GLY A 108 12.53 -14.53 20.14
N PRO A 109 11.51 -15.35 19.86
CA PRO A 109 10.73 -15.26 18.65
C PRO A 109 9.89 -13.98 18.66
N PRO A 110 9.55 -13.43 17.47
CA PRO A 110 8.70 -12.25 17.37
C PRO A 110 7.27 -12.57 17.86
N GLU A 111 6.71 -11.67 18.63
CA GLU A 111 5.30 -11.70 19.04
C GLU A 111 4.43 -11.03 17.97
N TYR A 112 3.87 -11.82 17.06
CA TYR A 112 2.93 -11.33 16.05
C TYR A 112 1.54 -11.13 16.64
N LYS A 113 0.88 -10.02 16.30
CA LYS A 113 -0.56 -9.89 16.55
C LYS A 113 -1.31 -10.82 15.62
N SER A 114 -2.04 -11.78 16.19
CA SER A 114 -2.97 -12.63 15.44
C SER A 114 -4.09 -11.80 14.81
N GLY A 115 -4.60 -12.23 13.66
CA GLY A 115 -5.74 -11.60 13.00
C GLY A 115 -5.42 -10.39 12.12
N VAL A 116 -4.16 -9.95 12.03
CA VAL A 116 -3.77 -8.83 11.14
C VAL A 116 -3.64 -9.28 9.69
N VAL A 117 -3.15 -10.52 9.49
CA VAL A 117 -2.91 -11.10 8.16
C VAL A 117 -4.11 -11.94 7.69
N ASP A 118 -4.86 -12.49 8.62
CA ASP A 118 -5.97 -13.42 8.35
C ASP A 118 -7.23 -12.72 7.83
N GLY A 119 -7.23 -11.38 7.77
CA GLY A 119 -8.42 -10.60 7.42
C GLY A 119 -9.52 -10.67 8.49
N PRO A 120 -10.59 -9.93 8.33
CA PRO A 120 -11.75 -10.06 9.21
C PRO A 120 -12.36 -11.45 9.00
N THR A 121 -12.52 -12.22 10.10
CA THR A 121 -13.36 -13.41 10.09
C THR A 121 -14.77 -13.00 9.71
N ASP A 122 -15.46 -13.81 8.90
CA ASP A 122 -16.75 -13.57 8.23
C ASP A 122 -17.88 -13.01 9.13
N ASP A 123 -17.70 -12.91 10.42
CA ASP A 123 -18.75 -12.46 11.37
C ASP A 123 -18.83 -10.95 11.62
N LYS A 124 -17.89 -10.15 11.09
CA LYS A 124 -17.93 -8.67 11.23
C LYS A 124 -17.34 -7.99 9.98
N VAL A 125 -18.15 -7.87 8.96
CA VAL A 125 -17.92 -6.88 7.90
C VAL A 125 -18.27 -5.51 8.48
N ASP A 126 -17.32 -4.92 9.21
CA ASP A 126 -17.41 -3.53 9.63
C ASP A 126 -17.33 -2.63 8.40
N GLY A 127 -18.15 -1.60 8.34
CA GLY A 127 -18.37 -0.72 7.18
C GLY A 127 -17.13 -0.01 6.58
N ILE A 128 -15.92 -0.35 7.03
CA ILE A 128 -14.65 0.16 6.51
C ILE A 128 -14.34 -0.45 5.14
N ASP A 129 -14.62 -1.74 4.92
CA ASP A 129 -14.38 -2.41 3.64
C ASP A 129 -15.30 -1.87 2.53
N GLN A 130 -16.51 -1.44 2.91
CA GLN A 130 -17.46 -0.83 1.99
C GLN A 130 -17.03 0.59 1.57
N VAL A 131 -16.37 1.33 2.45
CA VAL A 131 -15.83 2.68 2.17
C VAL A 131 -14.54 2.61 1.34
N LEU A 132 -13.75 1.55 1.50
CA LEU A 132 -12.48 1.38 0.79
C LEU A 132 -12.60 0.64 -0.55
N GLY A 133 -13.79 0.11 -0.90
CA GLY A 133 -14.03 -0.62 -2.15
C GLY A 133 -13.24 -1.93 -2.25
N LEU A 134 -12.88 -2.55 -1.12
CA LEU A 134 -12.11 -3.80 -1.05
C LEU A 134 -13.00 -5.05 -0.94
N GLY A 135 -14.32 -4.88 -0.81
CA GLY A 135 -15.30 -5.96 -0.73
C GLY A 135 -15.64 -6.55 -2.10
N GLY A 136 -14.74 -7.30 -2.68
CA GLY A 136 -14.95 -8.10 -3.87
C GLY A 136 -15.09 -9.58 -3.54
N ASN A 137 -16.12 -9.98 -2.77
CA ASN A 137 -16.50 -11.39 -2.65
C ASN A 137 -17.82 -11.63 -3.36
N THR A 138 -17.76 -12.40 -4.44
CA THR A 138 -18.90 -12.91 -5.21
C THR A 138 -19.82 -13.82 -4.39
N ASP A 139 -19.32 -14.47 -3.34
CA ASP A 139 -20.11 -15.36 -2.48
C ASP A 139 -21.21 -14.63 -1.65
N GLY A 140 -21.03 -13.35 -1.38
CA GLY A 140 -22.04 -12.56 -0.65
C GLY A 140 -23.22 -12.11 -1.51
N GLU A 141 -23.09 -12.07 -2.82
CA GLU A 141 -24.22 -11.73 -3.72
C GLU A 141 -25.16 -12.92 -3.90
N ASP A 142 -24.62 -14.12 -4.00
CA ASP A 142 -25.41 -15.35 -4.10
C ASP A 142 -26.22 -15.61 -2.82
N ALA A 143 -25.63 -15.40 -1.65
CA ALA A 143 -26.32 -15.54 -0.38
C ALA A 143 -27.48 -14.53 -0.19
N ILE A 144 -27.31 -13.28 -0.66
CA ILE A 144 -28.37 -12.25 -0.62
C ILE A 144 -29.45 -12.54 -1.66
N TYR A 145 -29.07 -13.09 -2.82
CA TYR A 145 -30.01 -13.53 -3.84
C TYR A 145 -30.91 -14.66 -3.31
N ASP A 146 -30.33 -15.69 -2.68
CA ASP A 146 -31.08 -16.79 -2.06
C ASP A 146 -32.05 -16.31 -0.96
N GLN A 147 -31.64 -15.34 -0.17
CA GLN A 147 -32.50 -14.70 0.82
C GLN A 147 -33.64 -13.91 0.16
N ALA A 148 -33.37 -13.21 -0.94
CA ALA A 148 -34.40 -12.50 -1.70
C ALA A 148 -35.42 -13.47 -2.30
N VAL A 149 -34.98 -14.57 -2.88
CA VAL A 149 -35.81 -15.65 -3.41
C VAL A 149 -36.68 -16.25 -2.32
N ALA A 150 -36.13 -16.58 -1.16
CA ALA A 150 -36.90 -17.12 -0.02
C ALA A 150 -38.01 -16.17 0.43
N ILE A 151 -37.73 -14.87 0.51
CA ILE A 151 -38.75 -13.83 0.88
C ILE A 151 -39.85 -13.76 -0.19
N VAL A 152 -39.49 -13.77 -1.48
CA VAL A 152 -40.45 -13.72 -2.58
C VAL A 152 -41.36 -14.95 -2.58
N VAL A 153 -40.82 -16.14 -2.37
CA VAL A 153 -41.57 -17.40 -2.29
C VAL A 153 -42.52 -17.41 -1.08
N GLN A 154 -42.05 -16.95 0.07
CA GLN A 154 -42.84 -16.94 1.29
C GLN A 154 -43.95 -15.89 1.26
N ASP A 155 -43.63 -14.67 0.85
CA ASP A 155 -44.57 -13.52 0.93
C ASP A 155 -45.37 -13.33 -0.38
N ARG A 156 -45.00 -14.06 -1.45
CA ARG A 156 -45.59 -13.98 -2.81
C ARG A 156 -45.67 -12.56 -3.36
N LYS A 157 -44.67 -11.75 -3.01
CA LYS A 157 -44.51 -10.34 -3.45
C LYS A 157 -43.10 -10.09 -3.92
N CYS A 158 -42.97 -9.69 -5.19
CA CYS A 158 -41.69 -9.29 -5.78
C CYS A 158 -41.78 -7.83 -6.25
N SER A 159 -41.11 -6.93 -5.55
CA SER A 159 -40.87 -5.57 -6.03
C SER A 159 -39.58 -5.02 -5.42
N THR A 160 -38.91 -4.18 -6.15
CA THR A 160 -37.65 -3.56 -5.72
C THR A 160 -37.77 -2.90 -4.34
N SER A 161 -38.84 -2.12 -4.11
CA SER A 161 -39.06 -1.45 -2.84
C SER A 161 -39.41 -2.42 -1.70
N TYR A 162 -39.95 -3.58 -2.01
CA TYR A 162 -40.29 -4.61 -1.02
C TYR A 162 -39.03 -5.34 -0.56
N ILE A 163 -38.23 -5.78 -1.50
CA ILE A 163 -36.96 -6.45 -1.25
C ILE A 163 -35.97 -5.49 -0.54
N GLN A 164 -35.88 -4.24 -0.96
CA GLN A 164 -35.10 -3.20 -0.30
C GLN A 164 -35.43 -3.09 1.21
N ARG A 165 -36.69 -3.05 1.56
CA ARG A 165 -37.11 -2.93 2.97
C ARG A 165 -36.89 -4.20 3.77
N LYS A 166 -37.10 -5.37 3.18
CA LYS A 166 -36.96 -6.66 3.88
C LYS A 166 -35.51 -7.03 4.15
N LEU A 167 -34.62 -6.77 3.20
CA LEU A 167 -33.20 -7.06 3.31
C LEU A 167 -32.36 -5.88 3.82
N ALA A 168 -32.98 -4.72 4.07
CA ALA A 168 -32.31 -3.47 4.48
C ALA A 168 -31.13 -3.07 3.58
N ILE A 169 -31.26 -3.28 2.26
CA ILE A 169 -30.23 -3.01 1.24
C ILE A 169 -30.54 -1.74 0.44
N GLY A 170 -29.54 -1.20 -0.26
CA GLY A 170 -29.72 -0.03 -1.14
C GLY A 170 -30.62 -0.33 -2.35
N TYR A 171 -31.31 0.71 -2.89
CA TYR A 171 -32.23 0.57 -4.01
C TYR A 171 -31.59 -0.09 -5.25
N ASN A 172 -30.38 0.33 -5.63
CA ASN A 172 -29.68 -0.22 -6.79
C ASN A 172 -29.36 -1.71 -6.64
N LYS A 173 -29.06 -2.17 -5.42
CA LYS A 173 -28.80 -3.58 -5.13
C LYS A 173 -30.10 -4.38 -5.16
N ALA A 174 -31.18 -3.85 -4.62
CA ALA A 174 -32.51 -4.46 -4.68
C ALA A 174 -33.02 -4.56 -6.13
N ALA A 175 -32.77 -3.54 -6.97
CA ALA A 175 -33.15 -3.57 -8.38
C ALA A 175 -32.45 -4.70 -9.15
N ARG A 176 -31.13 -4.85 -8.97
CA ARG A 176 -30.37 -5.96 -9.60
C ARG A 176 -30.87 -7.34 -9.18
N LEU A 177 -31.21 -7.53 -7.90
CA LEU A 177 -31.71 -8.80 -7.38
C LEU A 177 -33.10 -9.17 -7.94
N VAL A 178 -33.90 -8.18 -8.33
CA VAL A 178 -35.22 -8.39 -8.91
C VAL A 178 -35.16 -8.61 -10.42
N GLU A 179 -34.08 -8.15 -11.08
CA GLU A 179 -33.83 -8.30 -12.51
C GLU A 179 -33.14 -9.65 -12.86
N GLN A 180 -32.51 -10.31 -11.89
CA GLN A 180 -31.98 -11.67 -12.00
C GLN A 180 -33.10 -12.72 -11.92
#